data_2e9966adbf5885794b2ada4be2320292
#
_entry.id   2e9966adbf5885794b2ada4be2320292
#
_cell.length_a   1.000
_cell.length_b   1.000
_cell.length_c   1.000
_cell.angle_alpha   90.00
_cell.angle_beta   90.00
_cell.angle_gamma   90.00
#
_symmetry.space_group_name_H-M   'P 1'
#
loop_
_entity.id
_entity.type
_entity.pdbx_description
1 polymer ?
#
loop_
_entity_poly.entity_id
_entity_poly.type
_entity_poly.pdbx_seq_one_letter_code
_entity_poly.pdbx_strand_id
1 'polypeptide(L)'
;MIHVVDMTLLAFLALVAIAVTRMTNLFATSVLTGVYSLLMACIFTVLDAVDVAFTEAAVGAGISTVLFLATLSLTTQREKPQQSPNWKALLVALLTGGKANDVEEAISSAEDAWA
;
A
#
# COMPACT_ATOMS: atom_id res chain seq x y z
N MET A 1 18.58 -0.75 26.12
CA MET A 1 19.15 -1.03 24.80
C MET A 1 18.16 -1.73 23.86
N ILE A 2 17.54 -2.83 24.28
CA ILE A 2 16.60 -3.58 23.45
C ILE A 2 15.41 -2.71 23.01
N HIS A 3 14.88 -1.89 23.91
CA HIS A 3 13.77 -0.97 23.61
C HIS A 3 14.12 0.08 22.54
N VAL A 4 15.36 0.54 22.50
CA VAL A 4 15.80 1.53 21.49
C VAL A 4 15.86 0.89 20.10
N VAL A 5 16.39 -0.33 20.03
CA VAL A 5 16.45 -1.09 18.77
C VAL A 5 15.03 -1.39 18.27
N ASP A 6 14.15 -1.82 19.15
CA ASP A 6 12.77 -2.14 18.83
C ASP A 6 12.01 -0.91 18.33
N MET A 7 12.11 0.22 19.04
CA MET A 7 11.48 1.48 18.63
C MET A 7 12.04 1.99 17.29
N THR A 8 13.34 1.82 17.04
CA THR A 8 13.96 2.22 15.77
C THR A 8 13.46 1.35 14.61
N LEU A 9 13.37 0.03 14.82
CA LEU A 9 12.84 -0.89 13.82
C LEU A 9 11.37 -0.61 13.51
N LEU A 10 10.56 -0.35 14.53
CA LEU A 10 9.15 0.00 14.36
C LEU A 10 8.99 1.33 13.62
N ALA A 11 9.80 2.33 13.92
CA ALA A 11 9.79 3.60 13.21
C ALA A 11 10.16 3.41 11.74
N PHE A 12 11.17 2.60 11.46
CA PHE A 12 11.60 2.28 10.11
C PHE A 12 10.51 1.52 9.35
N LEU A 13 9.86 0.56 10.02
CA LEU A 13 8.74 -0.19 9.46
C LEU A 13 7.59 0.74 9.07
N ALA A 14 7.24 1.69 9.94
CA ALA A 14 6.20 2.69 9.66
C ALA A 14 6.54 3.56 8.45
N LEU A 15 7.79 3.99 8.33
CA LEU A 15 8.27 4.77 7.17
C LEU A 15 8.14 3.99 5.87
N VAL A 16 8.57 2.72 5.87
CA VAL A 16 8.46 1.86 4.68
C VAL A 16 7.00 1.60 4.33
N ALA A 17 6.13 1.38 5.32
CA ALA A 17 4.69 1.21 5.10
C ALA A 17 4.07 2.43 4.42
N ILE A 18 4.39 3.63 4.88
CA ILE A 18 3.94 4.88 4.26
C ILE A 18 4.50 5.00 2.84
N ALA A 19 5.76 4.67 2.64
CA ALA A 19 6.40 4.70 1.32
C ALA A 19 5.70 3.76 0.33
N VAL A 20 5.35 2.54 0.75
CA VAL A 20 4.61 1.58 -0.08
C VAL A 20 3.28 2.17 -0.55
N THR A 21 2.52 2.81 0.35
CA THR A 21 1.21 3.39 0.01
C THR A 21 1.30 4.60 -0.92
N ARG A 22 2.47 5.23 -1.00
CA ARG A 22 2.70 6.41 -1.84
C ARG A 22 3.24 6.10 -3.23
N MET A 23 3.70 4.87 -3.45
CA MET A 23 4.26 4.46 -4.73
C MET A 23 3.17 4.15 -5.74
N THR A 24 3.33 4.71 -6.94
CA THR A 24 2.46 4.43 -8.10
C THR A 24 3.07 3.38 -9.04
N ASN A 25 4.35 3.08 -8.87
CA ASN A 25 5.04 2.09 -9.68
C ASN A 25 4.97 0.72 -9.01
N LEU A 26 4.29 -0.24 -9.64
CA LEU A 26 4.08 -1.58 -9.11
C LEU A 26 5.38 -2.35 -8.89
N PHE A 27 6.38 -2.15 -9.72
CA PHE A 27 7.70 -2.75 -9.54
C PHE A 27 8.36 -2.26 -8.25
N ALA A 28 8.40 -0.94 -8.05
CA ALA A 28 8.94 -0.33 -6.82
C ALA A 28 8.16 -0.76 -5.58
N THR A 29 6.83 -0.84 -5.69
CA THR A 29 5.95 -1.31 -4.62
C THR A 29 6.27 -2.76 -4.23
N SER A 30 6.47 -3.63 -5.21
CA SER A 30 6.80 -5.04 -4.99
C SER A 30 8.13 -5.20 -4.25
N VAL A 31 9.17 -4.49 -4.69
CA VAL A 31 10.48 -4.52 -4.05
C VAL A 31 10.41 -3.96 -2.62
N LEU A 32 9.68 -2.85 -2.45
CA LEU A 32 9.53 -2.20 -1.15
C LEU A 32 8.74 -3.07 -0.16
N THR A 33 7.75 -3.83 -0.65
CA THR A 33 7.03 -4.83 0.16
C THR A 33 7.96 -5.95 0.63
N GLY A 34 8.88 -6.39 -0.22
CA GLY A 34 9.94 -7.34 0.18
C GLY A 34 10.83 -6.78 1.29
N VAL A 35 11.22 -5.53 1.20
CA VAL A 35 11.98 -4.84 2.26
C VAL A 35 11.17 -4.75 3.56
N TYR A 36 9.88 -4.46 3.47
CA TYR A 36 8.97 -4.46 4.62
C TYR A 36 8.96 -5.82 5.33
N SER A 37 8.84 -6.92 4.59
CA SER A 37 8.88 -8.28 5.16
C SER A 37 10.22 -8.60 5.81
N LEU A 38 11.35 -8.13 5.26
CA LEU A 38 12.66 -8.28 5.90
C LEU A 38 12.73 -7.52 7.23
N LEU A 39 12.18 -6.32 7.31
CA LEU A 39 12.09 -5.55 8.55
C LEU A 39 11.22 -6.25 9.59
N MET A 40 10.10 -6.83 9.17
CA MET A 40 9.26 -7.66 10.03
C MET A 40 10.03 -8.86 10.58
N ALA A 41 10.79 -9.55 9.74
CA ALA A 41 11.64 -10.65 10.16
C ALA A 41 12.68 -10.20 11.21
N CYS A 42 13.27 -9.02 11.04
CA CYS A 42 14.18 -8.44 12.03
C CYS A 42 13.48 -8.20 13.38
N ILE A 43 12.27 -7.68 13.36
CA ILE A 43 11.49 -7.46 14.59
C ILE A 43 11.19 -8.79 15.28
N PHE A 44 10.76 -9.82 14.55
CA PHE A 44 10.53 -11.14 15.11
C PHE A 44 11.80 -11.76 15.70
N THR A 45 12.96 -11.49 15.11
CA THR A 45 14.24 -11.92 15.67
C THR A 45 14.52 -11.26 17.02
N VAL A 46 14.24 -9.97 17.14
CA VAL A 46 14.39 -9.22 18.41
C VAL A 46 13.42 -9.70 19.48
N LEU A 47 12.25 -10.18 19.09
CA LEU A 47 11.22 -10.75 19.97
C LEU A 47 11.48 -12.24 20.33
N ASP A 48 12.66 -12.77 20.04
CA ASP A 48 13.03 -14.18 20.21
C ASP A 48 12.16 -15.19 19.42
N ALA A 49 11.46 -14.71 18.41
CA ALA A 49 10.62 -15.54 17.54
C ALA A 49 11.35 -15.88 16.24
N VAL A 50 12.50 -16.55 16.35
CA VAL A 50 13.41 -16.85 15.24
C VAL A 50 12.75 -17.71 14.16
N ASP A 51 11.94 -18.66 14.54
CA ASP A 51 11.21 -19.55 13.60
C ASP A 51 10.25 -18.74 12.72
N VAL A 52 9.54 -17.78 13.32
CA VAL A 52 8.62 -16.87 12.61
C VAL A 52 9.43 -15.92 11.72
N ALA A 53 10.57 -15.42 12.19
CA ALA A 53 11.46 -14.57 11.43
C ALA A 53 11.95 -15.27 10.14
N PHE A 54 12.33 -16.53 10.22
CA PHE A 54 12.75 -17.31 9.06
C PHE A 54 11.62 -17.53 8.06
N THR A 55 10.43 -17.86 8.53
CA THR A 55 9.27 -18.05 7.65
C THR A 55 8.85 -16.74 6.99
N GLU A 56 8.86 -15.62 7.71
CA GLU A 56 8.56 -14.30 7.15
C GLU A 56 9.61 -13.88 6.11
N ALA A 57 10.89 -14.06 6.38
CA ALA A 57 11.94 -13.74 5.42
C ALA A 57 11.86 -14.62 4.16
N ALA A 58 11.64 -15.92 4.32
CA ALA A 58 11.57 -16.84 3.20
C ALA A 58 10.34 -16.63 2.33
N VAL A 59 9.17 -16.52 2.94
CA VAL A 59 7.88 -16.41 2.23
C VAL A 59 7.60 -14.95 1.85
N GLY A 60 7.67 -14.04 2.80
CA GLY A 60 7.34 -12.64 2.61
C GLY A 60 8.33 -11.91 1.71
N ALA A 61 9.60 -11.93 2.07
CA ALA A 61 10.63 -11.26 1.28
C ALA A 61 11.08 -12.06 0.05
N GLY A 62 11.14 -13.39 0.15
CA GLY A 62 11.60 -14.26 -0.93
C GLY A 62 10.49 -14.59 -1.93
N ILE A 63 9.67 -15.57 -1.60
CA ILE A 63 8.69 -16.16 -2.53
C ILE A 63 7.67 -15.13 -3.01
N SER A 64 7.09 -14.36 -2.10
CA SER A 64 6.06 -13.37 -2.46
C SER A 64 6.61 -12.30 -3.40
N THR A 65 7.81 -11.79 -3.16
CA THR A 65 8.44 -10.80 -4.02
C THR A 65 8.71 -11.35 -5.42
N VAL A 66 9.20 -12.59 -5.51
CA VAL A 66 9.43 -13.25 -6.82
C VAL A 66 8.12 -13.45 -7.57
N LEU A 67 7.06 -13.88 -6.90
CA LEU A 67 5.74 -14.03 -7.50
C LEU A 67 5.17 -12.71 -7.99
N PHE A 68 5.29 -11.64 -7.19
CA PHE A 68 4.90 -10.30 -7.61
C PHE A 68 5.66 -9.83 -8.85
N LEU A 69 6.97 -10.00 -8.87
CA LEU A 69 7.80 -9.62 -10.01
C LEU A 69 7.45 -10.45 -11.27
N ALA A 70 7.21 -11.75 -11.09
CA ALA A 70 6.77 -12.61 -12.19
C ALA A 70 5.42 -12.18 -12.74
N THR A 71 4.47 -11.86 -11.88
CA THR A 71 3.16 -11.33 -12.27
C THR A 71 3.28 -9.99 -12.99
N LEU A 72 4.12 -9.10 -12.47
CA LEU A 72 4.37 -7.78 -13.08
C LEU A 72 5.03 -7.86 -14.44
N SER A 73 5.86 -8.88 -14.68
CA SER A 73 6.47 -9.10 -15.99
C SER A 73 5.42 -9.46 -17.07
N LEU A 74 4.28 -9.99 -16.64
CA LEU A 74 3.16 -10.37 -17.51
C LEU A 74 2.06 -9.32 -17.60
N THR A 75 2.08 -8.33 -16.72
CA THR A 75 1.06 -7.28 -16.63
C THR A 75 1.67 -5.89 -16.80
N THR A 76 0.82 -4.87 -16.89
CA THR A 76 1.24 -3.48 -17.01
C THR A 76 1.89 -3.00 -15.72
N GLN A 77 3.09 -2.45 -15.81
CA GLN A 77 3.91 -2.04 -14.64
C GLN A 77 3.42 -0.78 -13.91
N ARG A 78 2.40 -0.10 -14.41
CA ARG A 78 1.88 1.13 -13.79
C ARG A 78 0.41 0.97 -13.45
N GLU A 79 0.10 1.23 -12.20
CA GLU A 79 -1.28 1.56 -11.87
C GLU A 79 -1.66 2.80 -12.66
N LYS A 80 -2.78 2.72 -13.39
CA LYS A 80 -3.43 3.93 -13.86
C LYS A 80 -3.70 4.78 -12.61
N PRO A 81 -3.32 6.07 -12.61
CA PRO A 81 -3.70 6.93 -11.51
C PRO A 81 -5.21 6.80 -11.37
N GLN A 82 -5.63 6.16 -10.31
CA GLN A 82 -7.04 6.10 -9.95
C GLN A 82 -7.41 7.56 -9.73
N GLN A 83 -8.01 8.14 -10.73
CA GLN A 83 -8.68 9.42 -10.58
C GLN A 83 -9.68 9.18 -9.45
N SER A 84 -9.27 9.61 -8.28
CA SER A 84 -10.11 9.61 -7.10
C SER A 84 -11.47 10.15 -7.55
N PRO A 85 -12.54 9.35 -7.51
CA PRO A 85 -13.86 9.90 -7.78
C PRO A 85 -13.97 11.16 -6.95
N ASN A 86 -14.53 12.21 -7.51
CA ASN A 86 -14.61 13.52 -6.86
C ASN A 86 -15.42 13.43 -5.57
N TRP A 87 -14.91 12.62 -4.62
CA TRP A 87 -15.52 12.46 -3.30
C TRP A 87 -15.63 13.81 -2.59
N LYS A 88 -14.71 14.74 -2.91
CA LYS A 88 -14.76 16.13 -2.45
C LYS A 88 -15.99 16.84 -3.02
N ALA A 89 -16.28 16.67 -4.32
CA ALA A 89 -17.48 17.21 -4.93
C ALA A 89 -18.73 16.55 -4.37
N LEU A 90 -18.69 15.25 -4.13
CA LEU A 90 -19.78 14.48 -3.51
C LEU A 90 -20.03 14.94 -2.06
N LEU A 91 -18.96 15.15 -1.28
CA LEU A 91 -19.02 15.67 0.08
C LEU A 91 -19.57 17.10 0.12
N VAL A 92 -19.11 17.97 -0.78
CA VAL A 92 -19.62 19.34 -0.89
C VAL A 92 -21.10 19.34 -1.28
N ALA A 93 -21.52 18.49 -2.22
CA ALA A 93 -22.92 18.34 -2.60
C ALA A 93 -23.79 17.85 -1.43
N LEU A 94 -23.30 16.91 -0.64
CA LEU A 94 -23.99 16.40 0.54
C LEU A 94 -24.05 17.42 1.68
N LEU A 95 -22.96 18.17 1.91
CA LEU A 95 -22.86 19.17 2.99
C LEU A 95 -23.67 20.45 2.68
N THR A 96 -23.79 20.83 1.42
CA THR A 96 -24.58 22.00 0.99
C THR A 96 -26.08 21.70 0.82
N GLY A 97 -26.51 20.48 1.17
CA GLY A 97 -27.88 20.05 0.99
C GLY A 97 -28.29 20.02 -0.47
N GLY A 98 -27.37 19.66 -1.35
CA GLY A 98 -27.51 19.64 -2.79
C GLY A 98 -28.78 18.91 -3.24
N LYS A 99 -29.46 19.49 -4.20
CA LYS A 99 -30.62 18.90 -4.86
C LYS A 99 -30.21 17.58 -5.50
N ALA A 100 -31.17 16.65 -5.64
CA ALA A 100 -30.91 15.35 -6.26
C ALA A 100 -30.20 15.43 -7.63
N ASN A 101 -30.40 16.49 -8.38
CA ASN A 101 -29.75 16.79 -9.66
C ASN A 101 -28.23 16.98 -9.51
N ASP A 102 -27.77 17.66 -8.46
CA ASP A 102 -26.34 17.88 -8.21
C ASP A 102 -25.63 16.58 -7.82
N VAL A 103 -26.33 15.70 -7.11
CA VAL A 103 -25.81 14.36 -6.78
C VAL A 103 -25.73 13.48 -8.02
N GLU A 104 -26.73 13.52 -8.90
CA GLU A 104 -26.74 12.80 -10.18
C GLU A 104 -25.64 13.30 -11.11
N GLU A 105 -25.42 14.59 -11.22
CA GLU A 105 -24.29 15.16 -11.98
C GLU A 105 -22.94 14.72 -11.42
N ALA A 106 -22.77 14.71 -10.10
CA ALA A 106 -21.55 14.26 -9.45
C ALA A 106 -21.31 12.76 -9.70
N ILE A 107 -22.33 11.93 -9.65
CA ILE A 107 -22.27 10.50 -9.94
C ILE A 107 -21.99 10.27 -11.42
N SER A 108 -22.64 10.99 -12.32
CA SER A 108 -22.40 10.94 -13.76
C SER A 108 -20.96 11.32 -14.12
N SER A 109 -20.42 12.39 -13.49
CA SER A 109 -19.02 12.78 -13.67
C SER A 109 -18.05 11.73 -13.15
N ALA A 110 -18.38 11.05 -12.05
CA ALA A 110 -17.59 9.95 -11.52
C ALA A 110 -17.64 8.72 -12.44
N GLU A 111 -18.78 8.40 -13.02
CA GLU A 111 -18.93 7.32 -14.00
C GLU A 111 -18.16 7.60 -15.30
N ASP A 112 -18.18 8.81 -15.82
CA ASP A 112 -17.41 9.24 -16.97
C ASP A 112 -15.89 9.14 -16.74
N ALA A 113 -15.43 9.34 -15.49
CA ALA A 113 -14.04 9.19 -15.10
C ALA A 113 -13.56 7.72 -15.13
N TRP A 114 -14.50 6.75 -15.11
CA TRP A 114 -14.21 5.31 -15.18
C TRP A 114 -14.19 4.74 -16.59
N ALA A 115 -14.71 5.48 -17.53
CA ALA A 115 -14.80 5.05 -18.94
C ALA A 115 -13.47 5.19 -19.72
#